data_9dcfc94df6424965aa4ffd30f20c7181
#
_entry.id   9dcfc94df6424965aa4ffd30f20c7181
#
_cell.length_a   1.000
_cell.length_b   1.000
_cell.length_c   1.000
_cell.angle_alpha   90.00
_cell.angle_beta   90.00
_cell.angle_gamma   90.00
#
_symmetry.space_group_name_H-M   'P 1'
#
loop_
_entity.id
_entity.type
_entity.pdbx_description
1 polymer ?
#
loop_
_entity_poly.entity_id
_entity_poly.type
_entity_poly.pdbx_seq_one_letter_code
_entity_poly.pdbx_strand_id
1 'polypeptide(L)'
;MSITMIIFFKALIVVPITLLPILNPIAIAPIFLSMTGPIEPPLANRLAKRIALNCFFLLMGAIFIGSYVLDFFGISLPIVRVAGGIVVAMAGWKLLNDQGQDNLRNSVAASHGGSWTREELRRRSFYPFSFPLTVGPGTIAASVTLGTQMPHKPVDWIITGIASLIGVLLTSLVIYLCYRFARNMERILGDVGAIVLLRLSAFILLCIGIEIGWAGVSDLLGDLKR
;
A
#
# COMPACT_ATOMS: atom_id res chain seq x y z
N MET A 1 9.36 -16.43 -27.62
CA MET A 1 8.70 -16.37 -26.30
C MET A 1 7.21 -16.49 -26.55
N SER A 2 6.50 -17.44 -25.92
CA SER A 2 5.07 -17.62 -26.18
C SER A 2 4.29 -16.40 -25.65
N ILE A 3 3.18 -16.04 -26.29
CA ILE A 3 2.30 -14.94 -25.88
C ILE A 3 1.94 -15.08 -24.39
N THR A 4 1.72 -16.29 -23.94
CA THR A 4 1.45 -16.67 -22.54
C THR A 4 2.55 -16.25 -21.58
N MET A 5 3.83 -16.44 -21.95
CA MET A 5 4.96 -15.98 -21.12
C MET A 5 5.00 -14.45 -21.00
N ILE A 6 4.69 -13.76 -22.10
CA ILE A 6 4.67 -12.28 -22.09
C ILE A 6 3.58 -11.78 -21.14
N ILE A 7 2.37 -12.35 -21.20
CA ILE A 7 1.25 -12.02 -20.32
C ILE A 7 1.62 -12.27 -18.86
N PHE A 8 2.23 -13.42 -18.56
CA PHE A 8 2.65 -13.78 -17.21
C PHE A 8 3.67 -12.80 -16.65
N PHE A 9 4.78 -12.55 -17.36
CA PHE A 9 5.83 -11.64 -16.87
C PHE A 9 5.34 -10.20 -16.77
N LYS A 10 4.48 -9.76 -17.70
CA LYS A 10 3.87 -8.44 -17.64
C LYS A 10 3.04 -8.27 -16.34
N ALA A 11 2.14 -9.20 -16.06
CA ALA A 11 1.31 -9.15 -14.86
C ALA A 11 2.15 -9.27 -13.58
N LEU A 12 3.14 -10.17 -13.55
CA LEU A 12 4.05 -10.35 -12.42
C LEU A 12 4.79 -9.07 -12.03
N ILE A 13 5.23 -8.30 -13.03
CA ILE A 13 6.02 -7.08 -12.83
C ILE A 13 5.12 -5.87 -12.57
N VAL A 14 3.98 -5.76 -13.26
CA VAL A 14 3.05 -4.63 -13.15
C VAL A 14 2.51 -4.50 -11.73
N VAL A 15 2.16 -5.61 -11.07
CA VAL A 15 1.61 -5.57 -9.70
C VAL A 15 2.56 -4.89 -8.70
N PRO A 16 3.80 -5.36 -8.50
CA PRO A 16 4.71 -4.68 -7.56
C PRO A 16 5.12 -3.28 -8.02
N ILE A 17 5.33 -3.04 -9.31
CA ILE A 17 5.68 -1.70 -9.82
C ILE A 17 4.57 -0.69 -9.54
N THR A 18 3.31 -1.08 -9.66
CA THR A 18 2.17 -0.20 -9.38
C THR A 18 1.97 -0.01 -7.87
N LEU A 19 2.04 -1.09 -7.09
CA LEU A 19 1.67 -1.04 -5.68
C LEU A 19 2.78 -0.54 -4.76
N LEU A 20 4.06 -0.90 -4.99
CA LEU A 20 5.17 -0.53 -4.10
C LEU A 20 5.37 0.98 -3.94
N PRO A 21 5.29 1.81 -5.00
CA PRO A 21 5.40 3.26 -4.84
C PRO A 21 4.27 3.85 -4.00
N ILE A 22 3.04 3.34 -4.14
CA ILE A 22 1.86 3.82 -3.39
C ILE A 22 1.92 3.36 -1.93
N LEU A 23 2.31 2.10 -1.69
CA LEU A 23 2.50 1.53 -0.35
C LEU A 23 3.67 2.18 0.38
N ASN A 24 4.70 2.54 -0.38
CA ASN A 24 5.91 3.23 0.09
C ASN A 24 6.49 2.65 1.41
N PRO A 25 6.76 1.35 1.48
CA PRO A 25 7.12 0.70 2.74
C PRO A 25 8.43 1.21 3.33
N ILE A 26 9.31 1.77 2.50
CA ILE A 26 10.59 2.35 2.93
C ILE A 26 10.36 3.62 3.75
N ALA A 27 9.48 4.52 3.28
CA ALA A 27 9.17 5.76 3.99
C ALA A 27 8.30 5.52 5.23
N ILE A 28 7.49 4.45 5.24
CA ILE A 28 6.63 4.11 6.38
C ILE A 28 7.44 3.38 7.48
N ALA A 29 8.59 2.77 7.16
CA ALA A 29 9.39 2.04 8.13
C ALA A 29 9.81 2.89 9.37
N PRO A 30 10.27 4.14 9.26
CA PRO A 30 10.52 5.01 10.43
C PRO A 30 9.25 5.29 11.24
N ILE A 31 8.10 5.49 10.57
CA ILE A 31 6.81 5.70 11.24
C ILE A 31 6.42 4.44 12.02
N PHE A 32 6.59 3.26 11.43
CA PHE A 32 6.37 1.98 12.10
C PHE A 32 7.21 1.87 13.37
N LEU A 33 8.49 2.25 13.35
CA LEU A 33 9.36 2.24 14.53
C LEU A 33 8.90 3.23 15.59
N SER A 34 8.56 4.45 15.21
CA SER A 34 8.07 5.45 16.15
C SER A 34 6.78 5.03 16.86
N MET A 35 5.91 4.31 16.14
CA MET A 35 4.64 3.79 16.67
C MET A 35 4.80 2.54 17.53
N THR A 36 5.82 1.74 17.31
CA THR A 36 6.09 0.53 18.11
C THR A 36 6.88 0.83 19.38
N GLY A 37 7.64 1.95 19.40
CA GLY A 37 8.55 2.28 20.49
C GLY A 37 9.63 1.22 20.70
N PRO A 38 10.19 1.12 21.92
CA PRO A 38 11.21 0.13 22.25
C PRO A 38 10.59 -1.27 22.39
N ILE A 39 10.36 -1.93 21.24
CA ILE A 39 9.87 -3.31 21.19
C ILE A 39 11.02 -4.28 21.03
N GLU A 40 10.94 -5.46 21.68
CA GLU A 40 11.94 -6.52 21.53
C GLU A 40 12.03 -7.03 20.09
N PRO A 41 13.26 -7.34 19.56
CA PRO A 41 13.45 -7.78 18.18
C PRO A 41 12.58 -8.99 17.78
N PRO A 42 12.38 -10.03 18.59
CA PRO A 42 11.52 -11.14 18.24
C PRO A 42 10.05 -10.73 18.05
N LEU A 43 9.58 -9.79 18.85
CA LEU A 43 8.21 -9.31 18.81
C LEU A 43 7.97 -8.36 17.62
N ALA A 44 8.94 -7.47 17.33
CA ALA A 44 8.94 -6.61 16.15
C ALA A 44 8.88 -7.46 14.86
N ASN A 45 9.66 -8.53 14.79
CA ASN A 45 9.65 -9.45 13.65
C ASN A 45 8.30 -10.17 13.48
N ARG A 46 7.68 -10.60 14.58
CA ARG A 46 6.34 -11.19 14.55
C ARG A 46 5.29 -10.18 14.08
N LEU A 47 5.40 -8.93 14.52
CA LEU A 47 4.51 -7.84 14.09
C LEU A 47 4.67 -7.57 12.59
N ALA A 48 5.90 -7.40 12.09
CA ALA A 48 6.20 -7.21 10.68
C ALA A 48 5.64 -8.35 9.81
N LYS A 49 5.82 -9.62 10.25
CA LYS A 49 5.27 -10.78 9.54
C LYS A 49 3.74 -10.74 9.47
N ARG A 50 3.06 -10.39 10.56
CA ARG A 50 1.60 -10.27 10.58
C ARG A 50 1.09 -9.15 9.70
N ILE A 51 1.76 -7.98 9.72
CA ILE A 51 1.41 -6.85 8.86
C ILE A 51 1.53 -7.29 7.38
N ALA A 52 2.65 -7.88 6.99
CA ALA A 52 2.84 -8.35 5.61
C ALA A 52 1.77 -9.37 5.18
N LEU A 53 1.39 -10.28 6.07
CA LEU A 53 0.33 -11.25 5.81
C LEU A 53 -1.04 -10.58 5.66
N ASN A 54 -1.38 -9.63 6.54
CA ASN A 54 -2.61 -8.87 6.43
C ASN A 54 -2.66 -8.04 5.13
N CYS A 55 -1.54 -7.39 4.77
CA CYS A 55 -1.42 -6.65 3.51
C CYS A 55 -1.62 -7.57 2.31
N PHE A 56 -1.03 -8.77 2.33
CA PHE A 56 -1.24 -9.77 1.30
C PHE A 56 -2.73 -10.06 1.09
N PHE A 57 -3.48 -10.37 2.15
CA PHE A 57 -4.91 -10.66 2.04
C PHE A 57 -5.74 -9.45 1.64
N LEU A 58 -5.41 -8.24 2.13
CA LEU A 58 -6.10 -7.02 1.72
C LEU A 58 -5.90 -6.73 0.23
N LEU A 59 -4.67 -6.84 -0.27
CA LEU A 59 -4.36 -6.61 -1.68
C LEU A 59 -5.00 -7.68 -2.58
N MET A 60 -4.94 -8.95 -2.18
CA MET A 60 -5.60 -10.04 -2.90
C MET A 60 -7.12 -9.83 -2.95
N GLY A 61 -7.75 -9.51 -1.82
CA GLY A 61 -9.17 -9.18 -1.77
C GLY A 61 -9.52 -8.00 -2.69
N ALA A 62 -8.74 -6.93 -2.67
CA ALA A 62 -8.96 -5.77 -3.52
C ALA A 62 -8.82 -6.10 -5.02
N ILE A 63 -7.81 -6.90 -5.41
CA ILE A 63 -7.59 -7.26 -6.83
C ILE A 63 -8.70 -8.19 -7.34
N PHE A 64 -9.07 -9.23 -6.58
CA PHE A 64 -9.97 -10.27 -7.10
C PHE A 64 -11.46 -10.02 -6.80
N ILE A 65 -11.77 -9.29 -5.73
CA ILE A 65 -13.15 -9.06 -5.28
C ILE A 65 -13.57 -7.61 -5.48
N GLY A 66 -12.60 -6.69 -5.55
CA GLY A 66 -12.87 -5.25 -5.53
C GLY A 66 -13.79 -4.78 -6.66
N SER A 67 -13.64 -5.28 -7.89
CA SER A 67 -14.50 -4.94 -9.01
C SER A 67 -15.95 -5.37 -8.78
N TYR A 68 -16.19 -6.57 -8.26
CA TYR A 68 -17.54 -7.07 -7.95
C TYR A 68 -18.22 -6.23 -6.86
N VAL A 69 -17.44 -5.74 -5.89
CA VAL A 69 -17.96 -4.83 -4.86
C VAL A 69 -18.37 -3.50 -5.48
N LEU A 70 -17.57 -2.95 -6.39
CA LEU A 70 -17.90 -1.70 -7.08
C LEU A 70 -19.16 -1.86 -7.93
N ASP A 71 -19.26 -2.94 -8.69
CA ASP A 71 -20.42 -3.23 -9.53
C ASP A 71 -21.68 -3.37 -8.68
N PHE A 72 -21.59 -4.01 -7.52
CA PHE A 72 -22.70 -4.14 -6.58
C PHE A 72 -23.22 -2.78 -6.08
N PHE A 73 -22.33 -1.82 -5.85
CA PHE A 73 -22.71 -0.46 -5.44
C PHE A 73 -22.99 0.47 -6.62
N GLY A 74 -22.86 0.00 -7.86
CA GLY A 74 -23.04 0.83 -9.07
C GLY A 74 -21.96 1.91 -9.22
N ILE A 75 -20.78 1.73 -8.64
CA ILE A 75 -19.67 2.70 -8.68
C ILE A 75 -18.76 2.36 -9.86
N SER A 76 -18.60 3.29 -10.78
CA SER A 76 -17.70 3.10 -11.92
C SER A 76 -16.23 3.19 -11.52
N LEU A 77 -15.36 2.44 -12.21
CA LEU A 77 -13.92 2.44 -11.98
C LEU A 77 -13.26 3.83 -12.09
N PRO A 78 -13.61 4.68 -13.09
CA PRO A 78 -13.07 6.03 -13.17
C PRO A 78 -13.34 6.87 -11.90
N ILE A 79 -14.53 6.76 -11.30
CA ILE A 79 -14.86 7.45 -10.05
C ILE A 79 -13.95 6.97 -8.90
N VAL A 80 -13.70 5.66 -8.82
CA VAL A 80 -12.78 5.10 -7.80
C VAL A 80 -11.35 5.60 -8.00
N ARG A 81 -10.89 5.72 -9.25
CA ARG A 81 -9.58 6.31 -9.57
C ARG A 81 -9.49 7.77 -9.12
N VAL A 82 -10.51 8.58 -9.40
CA VAL A 82 -10.56 9.98 -8.96
C VAL A 82 -10.52 10.05 -7.44
N ALA A 83 -11.41 9.37 -6.75
CA ALA A 83 -11.49 9.36 -5.29
C ALA A 83 -10.20 8.83 -4.64
N GLY A 84 -9.69 7.69 -5.13
CA GLY A 84 -8.44 7.11 -4.65
C GLY A 84 -7.24 8.02 -4.89
N GLY A 85 -7.16 8.65 -6.06
CA GLY A 85 -6.12 9.61 -6.40
C GLY A 85 -6.12 10.82 -5.48
N ILE A 86 -7.30 11.39 -5.20
CA ILE A 86 -7.46 12.50 -4.23
C ILE A 86 -6.96 12.07 -2.84
N VAL A 87 -7.35 10.90 -2.36
CA VAL A 87 -6.93 10.43 -1.03
C VAL A 87 -5.42 10.23 -0.96
N VAL A 88 -4.79 9.67 -2.01
CA VAL A 88 -3.33 9.49 -2.08
C VAL A 88 -2.63 10.85 -2.14
N ALA A 89 -3.13 11.78 -2.97
CA ALA A 89 -2.56 13.13 -3.07
C ALA A 89 -2.66 13.88 -1.73
N MET A 90 -3.79 13.80 -1.04
CA MET A 90 -3.98 14.39 0.29
C MET A 90 -3.04 13.78 1.34
N ALA A 91 -2.82 12.47 1.29
CA ALA A 91 -1.87 11.80 2.17
C ALA A 91 -0.43 12.28 1.92
N GLY A 92 0.00 12.37 0.65
CA GLY A 92 1.29 12.93 0.26
C GLY A 92 1.43 14.39 0.71
N TRP A 93 0.44 15.22 0.46
CA TRP A 93 0.40 16.62 0.90
C TRP A 93 0.51 16.77 2.42
N LYS A 94 -0.23 15.96 3.16
CA LYS A 94 -0.19 15.96 4.62
C LYS A 94 1.22 15.61 5.12
N LEU A 95 1.85 14.57 4.59
CA LEU A 95 3.21 14.18 4.95
C LEU A 95 4.27 15.23 4.58
N LEU A 96 4.04 16.04 3.53
CA LEU A 96 4.93 17.15 3.16
C LEU A 96 4.81 18.33 4.13
N ASN A 97 3.60 18.64 4.59
CA ASN A 97 3.33 19.82 5.40
C ASN A 97 3.40 19.57 6.92
N ASP A 98 3.31 18.32 7.35
CA ASP A 98 3.46 18.01 8.77
C ASP A 98 4.89 18.39 9.23
N GLN A 99 4.98 19.45 10.03
CA GLN A 99 6.22 19.94 10.63
C GLN A 99 6.76 19.04 11.75
N GLY A 100 6.16 17.89 11.94
CA GLY A 100 6.61 16.95 12.95
C GLY A 100 5.83 15.67 12.89
N GLN A 101 6.56 14.59 12.92
CA GLN A 101 6.09 13.26 13.31
C GLN A 101 5.28 13.28 14.61
N ASP A 102 5.18 14.45 15.27
CA ASP A 102 4.63 14.65 16.61
C ASP A 102 3.13 14.40 16.68
N ASN A 103 2.36 14.76 15.65
CA ASN A 103 0.91 14.55 15.69
C ASN A 103 0.50 13.09 15.46
N LEU A 104 1.20 12.36 14.59
CA LEU A 104 1.02 10.90 14.45
C LEU A 104 1.66 10.15 15.64
N ARG A 105 2.82 10.61 16.11
CA ARG A 105 3.45 10.11 17.35
C ARG A 105 2.54 10.32 18.54
N ASN A 106 1.98 11.50 18.72
CA ASN A 106 1.19 11.86 19.91
C ASN A 106 -0.18 11.16 19.94
N SER A 107 -0.84 11.01 18.80
CA SER A 107 -2.12 10.27 18.75
C SER A 107 -1.96 8.77 19.01
N VAL A 108 -0.76 8.21 18.77
CA VAL A 108 -0.48 6.79 18.99
C VAL A 108 0.33 6.60 20.28
N ALA A 109 1.21 7.54 20.67
CA ALA A 109 1.97 7.50 21.93
C ALA A 109 1.05 7.63 23.16
N ALA A 110 -0.08 8.32 23.06
CA ALA A 110 -1.10 8.35 24.11
C ALA A 110 -1.69 6.97 24.44
N SER A 111 -1.41 5.95 23.63
CA SER A 111 -1.81 4.56 23.84
C SER A 111 -0.69 3.66 24.39
N HIS A 112 0.50 4.18 24.74
CA HIS A 112 1.73 3.39 24.90
C HIS A 112 2.20 3.26 26.37
N GLY A 113 1.32 2.91 27.27
CA GLY A 113 1.68 2.58 28.67
C GLY A 113 1.70 1.11 29.03
N GLY A 114 1.57 0.18 28.07
CA GLY A 114 1.38 -1.24 28.35
C GLY A 114 2.38 -2.18 27.65
N SER A 115 2.72 -3.30 28.29
CA SER A 115 3.46 -4.41 27.70
C SER A 115 2.70 -5.00 26.51
N TRP A 116 3.39 -5.25 25.40
CA TRP A 116 2.83 -5.87 24.21
C TRP A 116 2.32 -7.30 24.49
N THR A 117 1.02 -7.44 24.68
CA THR A 117 0.39 -8.77 24.78
C THR A 117 0.21 -9.39 23.38
N ARG A 118 0.02 -10.72 23.33
CA ARG A 118 -0.27 -11.40 22.05
C ARG A 118 -1.55 -10.89 21.37
N GLU A 119 -2.52 -10.47 22.16
CA GLU A 119 -3.80 -9.97 21.65
C GLU A 119 -3.69 -8.57 21.11
N GLU A 120 -2.98 -7.68 21.80
CA GLU A 120 -2.65 -6.34 21.32
C GLU A 120 -1.83 -6.40 20.03
N LEU A 121 -0.83 -7.29 19.96
CA LEU A 121 -0.03 -7.49 18.76
C LEU A 121 -0.91 -7.92 17.58
N ARG A 122 -1.91 -8.81 17.78
CA ARG A 122 -2.85 -9.23 16.75
C ARG A 122 -3.75 -8.08 16.31
N ARG A 123 -4.31 -7.34 17.26
CA ARG A 123 -5.22 -6.23 17.01
C ARG A 123 -4.52 -5.08 16.32
N ARG A 124 -3.37 -4.66 16.84
CA ARG A 124 -2.59 -3.55 16.28
C ARG A 124 -1.94 -3.90 14.95
N SER A 125 -1.58 -5.17 14.70
CA SER A 125 -1.05 -5.58 13.39
C SER A 125 -2.04 -5.32 12.26
N PHE A 126 -3.35 -5.40 12.49
CA PHE A 126 -4.35 -5.04 11.49
C PHE A 126 -4.62 -3.54 11.50
N TYR A 127 -5.09 -3.00 12.61
CA TYR A 127 -5.35 -1.58 12.78
C TYR A 127 -4.47 -1.02 13.89
N PRO A 128 -3.65 0.01 13.65
CA PRO A 128 -3.58 0.82 12.42
C PRO A 128 -2.51 0.36 11.40
N PHE A 129 -1.68 -0.64 11.68
CA PHE A 129 -0.47 -0.90 10.90
C PHE A 129 -0.74 -1.43 9.48
N SER A 130 -1.57 -2.47 9.31
CA SER A 130 -1.90 -2.96 7.97
C SER A 130 -2.87 -2.02 7.27
N PHE A 131 -3.93 -1.60 7.97
CA PHE A 131 -4.91 -0.64 7.49
C PHE A 131 -5.12 0.44 8.57
N PRO A 132 -5.03 1.72 8.28
CA PRO A 132 -4.80 2.33 6.97
C PRO A 132 -3.33 2.67 6.67
N LEU A 133 -2.37 2.39 7.58
CA LEU A 133 -1.00 2.90 7.48
C LEU A 133 -0.26 2.33 6.25
N THR A 134 -0.27 1.01 6.06
CA THR A 134 0.44 0.36 4.96
C THR A 134 -0.46 0.29 3.72
N VAL A 135 -1.64 -0.32 3.84
CA VAL A 135 -2.63 -0.42 2.76
C VAL A 135 -3.71 0.62 3.00
N GLY A 136 -3.55 1.78 2.42
CA GLY A 136 -4.54 2.86 2.49
C GLY A 136 -5.60 2.77 1.38
N PRO A 137 -6.63 3.66 1.40
CA PRO A 137 -7.69 3.69 0.39
C PRO A 137 -7.16 3.83 -1.04
N GLY A 138 -6.09 4.60 -1.25
CA GLY A 138 -5.45 4.75 -2.57
C GLY A 138 -4.83 3.44 -3.08
N THR A 139 -4.19 2.67 -2.20
CA THR A 139 -3.64 1.34 -2.55
C THR A 139 -4.77 0.37 -2.91
N ILE A 140 -5.90 0.43 -2.19
CA ILE A 140 -7.08 -0.37 -2.50
C ILE A 140 -7.61 0.01 -3.88
N ALA A 141 -7.78 1.30 -4.17
CA ALA A 141 -8.24 1.79 -5.48
C ALA A 141 -7.32 1.31 -6.63
N ALA A 142 -5.99 1.42 -6.46
CA ALA A 142 -5.02 0.92 -7.42
C ALA A 142 -5.11 -0.61 -7.59
N SER A 143 -5.28 -1.35 -6.50
CA SER A 143 -5.44 -2.81 -6.53
C SER A 143 -6.70 -3.25 -7.26
N VAL A 144 -7.83 -2.58 -7.01
CA VAL A 144 -9.09 -2.82 -7.73
C VAL A 144 -8.90 -2.53 -9.23
N THR A 145 -8.22 -1.43 -9.56
CA THR A 145 -7.88 -1.10 -10.96
C THR A 145 -7.06 -2.20 -11.64
N LEU A 146 -6.09 -2.80 -10.96
CA LEU A 146 -5.35 -3.95 -11.48
C LEU A 146 -6.27 -5.15 -11.71
N GLY A 147 -7.22 -5.38 -10.82
CA GLY A 147 -8.21 -6.46 -10.95
C GLY A 147 -9.12 -6.30 -12.18
N THR A 148 -9.58 -5.08 -12.47
CA THR A 148 -10.43 -4.81 -13.65
C THR A 148 -9.69 -4.93 -14.99
N GLN A 149 -8.37 -4.89 -14.99
CA GLN A 149 -7.55 -5.08 -16.20
C GLN A 149 -7.26 -6.56 -16.50
N MET A 150 -7.82 -7.49 -15.74
CA MET A 150 -7.65 -8.92 -16.00
C MET A 150 -8.34 -9.33 -17.32
N PRO A 151 -7.70 -10.19 -18.12
CA PRO A 151 -8.27 -10.68 -19.39
C PRO A 151 -9.58 -11.45 -19.16
N HIS A 152 -10.52 -11.37 -20.11
CA HIS A 152 -11.78 -12.12 -20.03
C HIS A 152 -11.65 -13.58 -20.48
N LYS A 153 -10.58 -13.94 -21.21
CA LYS A 153 -10.35 -15.32 -21.65
C LYS A 153 -9.94 -16.19 -20.46
N PRO A 154 -10.58 -17.35 -20.21
CA PRO A 154 -10.35 -18.16 -19.01
C PRO A 154 -8.89 -18.54 -18.78
N VAL A 155 -8.16 -18.92 -19.84
CA VAL A 155 -6.74 -19.31 -19.76
C VAL A 155 -5.88 -18.12 -19.37
N ASP A 156 -6.05 -16.97 -20.03
CA ASP A 156 -5.28 -15.76 -19.75
C ASP A 156 -5.62 -15.19 -18.37
N TRP A 157 -6.88 -15.34 -17.92
CA TRP A 157 -7.32 -14.96 -16.59
C TRP A 157 -6.61 -15.77 -15.50
N ILE A 158 -6.50 -17.10 -15.66
CA ILE A 158 -5.79 -17.97 -14.71
C ILE A 158 -4.31 -17.60 -14.66
N ILE A 159 -3.68 -17.39 -15.82
CA ILE A 159 -2.26 -17.03 -15.91
C ILE A 159 -1.99 -15.69 -15.25
N THR A 160 -2.81 -14.68 -15.56
CA THR A 160 -2.71 -13.34 -14.95
C THR A 160 -3.01 -13.39 -13.46
N GLY A 161 -3.97 -14.20 -13.03
CA GLY A 161 -4.30 -14.42 -11.63
C GLY A 161 -3.14 -15.01 -10.83
N ILE A 162 -2.49 -16.06 -11.35
CA ILE A 162 -1.29 -16.65 -10.71
C ILE A 162 -0.14 -15.63 -10.69
N ALA A 163 0.09 -14.91 -11.77
CA ALA A 163 1.12 -13.88 -11.83
C ALA A 163 0.85 -12.75 -10.83
N SER A 164 -0.40 -12.32 -10.69
CA SER A 164 -0.81 -11.31 -9.71
C SER A 164 -0.63 -11.80 -8.27
N LEU A 165 -0.97 -13.06 -7.98
CA LEU A 165 -0.74 -13.68 -6.69
C LEU A 165 0.75 -13.65 -6.32
N ILE A 166 1.63 -14.03 -7.23
CA ILE A 166 3.08 -13.99 -7.02
C ILE A 166 3.55 -12.53 -6.88
N GLY A 167 3.03 -11.60 -7.69
CA GLY A 167 3.33 -10.18 -7.60
C GLY A 167 2.95 -9.57 -6.25
N VAL A 168 1.76 -9.91 -5.72
CA VAL A 168 1.33 -9.49 -4.37
C VAL A 168 2.18 -10.15 -3.29
N LEU A 169 2.57 -11.41 -3.47
CA LEU A 169 3.48 -12.10 -2.53
C LEU A 169 4.84 -11.38 -2.47
N LEU A 170 5.40 -11.02 -3.63
CA LEU A 170 6.65 -10.26 -3.71
C LEU A 170 6.49 -8.88 -3.05
N THR A 171 5.40 -8.18 -3.30
CA THR A 171 5.07 -6.89 -2.65
C THR A 171 5.01 -7.04 -1.14
N SER A 172 4.32 -8.06 -0.64
CA SER A 172 4.20 -8.35 0.79
C SER A 172 5.55 -8.75 1.42
N LEU A 173 6.39 -9.45 0.68
CA LEU A 173 7.76 -9.76 1.10
C LEU A 173 8.59 -8.49 1.26
N VAL A 174 8.49 -7.54 0.32
CA VAL A 174 9.17 -6.23 0.43
C VAL A 174 8.70 -5.48 1.67
N ILE A 175 7.38 -5.43 1.94
CA ILE A 175 6.81 -4.82 3.15
C ILE A 175 7.43 -5.49 4.40
N TYR A 176 7.45 -6.83 4.44
CA TYR A 176 8.04 -7.58 5.54
C TYR A 176 9.51 -7.22 5.76
N LEU A 177 10.31 -7.19 4.69
CA LEU A 177 11.73 -6.88 4.78
C LEU A 177 11.96 -5.44 5.25
N CYS A 178 11.22 -4.45 4.73
CA CYS A 178 11.31 -3.06 5.16
C CYS A 178 11.02 -2.92 6.65
N TYR A 179 9.97 -3.54 7.17
CA TYR A 179 9.61 -3.44 8.58
C TYR A 179 10.53 -4.27 9.49
N ARG A 180 10.97 -5.42 9.04
CA ARG A 180 11.95 -6.22 9.77
C ARG A 180 13.27 -5.50 9.94
N PHE A 181 13.76 -4.82 8.91
CA PHE A 181 15.03 -4.10 8.91
C PHE A 181 14.88 -2.60 9.20
N ALA A 182 13.70 -2.15 9.63
CA ALA A 182 13.42 -0.75 9.88
C ALA A 182 14.44 -0.07 10.80
N ARG A 183 14.85 -0.75 11.90
CA ARG A 183 15.90 -0.25 12.81
C ARG A 183 17.26 -0.06 12.13
N ASN A 184 17.63 -0.97 11.24
CA ASN A 184 18.88 -0.85 10.50
C ASN A 184 18.81 0.29 9.50
N MET A 185 17.65 0.49 8.87
CA MET A 185 17.40 1.61 7.96
C MET A 185 17.49 2.94 8.70
N GLU A 186 16.85 3.07 9.87
CA GLU A 186 16.93 4.26 10.72
C GLU A 186 18.39 4.57 11.12
N ARG A 187 19.16 3.55 11.52
CA ARG A 187 20.57 3.70 11.89
C ARG A 187 21.43 4.15 10.70
N ILE A 188 21.18 3.64 9.48
CA ILE A 188 21.96 3.99 8.28
C ILE A 188 21.62 5.39 7.78
N LEU A 189 20.34 5.74 7.79
CA LEU A 189 19.83 7.03 7.31
C LEU A 189 20.12 8.17 8.28
N GLY A 190 20.17 7.88 9.57
CA GLY A 190 20.16 8.90 10.63
C GLY A 190 18.88 9.74 10.62
N ASP A 191 18.76 10.66 11.58
CA ASP A 191 17.54 11.49 11.73
C ASP A 191 17.30 12.38 10.48
N VAL A 192 18.36 13.01 9.96
CA VAL A 192 18.26 13.88 8.79
C VAL A 192 17.92 13.10 7.53
N GLY A 193 18.58 11.96 7.30
CA GLY A 193 18.31 11.11 6.15
C GLY A 193 16.88 10.54 6.16
N ALA A 194 16.37 10.17 7.32
CA ALA A 194 14.99 9.70 7.49
C ALA A 194 13.97 10.79 7.13
N ILE A 195 14.21 12.05 7.55
CA ILE A 195 13.35 13.20 7.22
C ILE A 195 13.39 13.49 5.71
N VAL A 196 14.57 13.49 5.09
CA VAL A 196 14.72 13.72 3.65
C VAL A 196 14.01 12.65 2.85
N LEU A 197 14.21 11.37 3.22
CA LEU A 197 13.54 10.24 2.58
C LEU A 197 12.02 10.33 2.70
N LEU A 198 11.52 10.69 3.89
CA LEU A 198 10.08 10.85 4.13
C LEU A 198 9.50 11.96 3.24
N ARG A 199 10.16 13.13 3.16
CA ARG A 199 9.70 14.26 2.33
C ARG A 199 9.75 13.94 0.84
N LEU A 200 10.83 13.31 0.36
CA LEU A 200 10.93 12.88 -1.04
C LEU A 200 9.81 11.87 -1.38
N SER A 201 9.61 10.90 -0.51
CA SER A 201 8.55 9.91 -0.68
C SER A 201 7.15 10.53 -0.62
N ALA A 202 6.93 11.51 0.26
CA ALA A 202 5.69 12.25 0.33
C ALA A 202 5.40 13.03 -0.97
N PHE A 203 6.43 13.65 -1.57
CA PHE A 203 6.30 14.31 -2.85
C PHE A 203 5.97 13.32 -3.98
N ILE A 204 6.65 12.18 -4.04
CA ILE A 204 6.35 11.11 -5.01
C ILE A 204 4.91 10.63 -4.84
N LEU A 205 4.47 10.42 -3.60
CA LEU A 205 3.11 9.99 -3.28
C LEU A 205 2.06 11.01 -3.76
N LEU A 206 2.33 12.31 -3.57
CA LEU A 206 1.50 13.40 -4.08
C LEU A 206 1.37 13.32 -5.60
N CYS A 207 2.50 13.18 -6.31
CA CYS A 207 2.51 13.07 -7.78
C CYS A 207 1.73 11.84 -8.26
N ILE A 208 1.92 10.68 -7.62
CA ILE A 208 1.19 9.45 -7.95
C ILE A 208 -0.32 9.63 -7.73
N GLY A 209 -0.71 10.28 -6.62
CA GLY A 209 -2.11 10.57 -6.34
C GLY A 209 -2.76 11.45 -7.42
N ILE A 210 -2.07 12.49 -7.86
CA ILE A 210 -2.53 13.35 -8.96
C ILE A 210 -2.64 12.55 -10.26
N GLU A 211 -1.66 11.72 -10.59
CA GLU A 211 -1.65 10.89 -11.80
C GLU A 211 -2.84 9.92 -11.84
N ILE A 212 -3.09 9.21 -10.72
CA ILE A 212 -4.24 8.29 -10.60
C ILE A 212 -5.56 9.07 -10.76
N GLY A 213 -5.67 10.22 -10.09
CA GLY A 213 -6.87 11.07 -10.18
C GLY A 213 -7.09 11.60 -11.59
N TRP A 214 -6.02 12.06 -12.26
CA TRP A 214 -6.08 12.53 -13.64
C TRP A 214 -6.51 11.44 -14.62
N ALA A 215 -5.97 10.23 -14.46
CA ALA A 215 -6.39 9.08 -15.27
C ALA A 215 -7.90 8.82 -15.13
N GLY A 216 -8.44 8.88 -13.91
CA GLY A 216 -9.87 8.73 -13.67
C GLY A 216 -10.71 9.85 -14.33
N VAL A 217 -10.27 11.11 -14.24
CA VAL A 217 -10.94 12.25 -14.89
C VAL A 217 -10.89 12.10 -16.42
N SER A 218 -9.74 11.71 -16.96
CA SER A 218 -9.57 11.50 -18.41
C SER A 218 -10.50 10.42 -18.94
N ASP A 219 -10.67 9.32 -18.21
CA ASP A 219 -11.60 8.24 -18.57
C ASP A 219 -13.06 8.75 -18.57
N LEU A 220 -13.48 9.51 -17.54
CA LEU A 220 -14.83 10.11 -17.46
C LEU A 220 -15.11 11.08 -18.62
N LEU A 221 -14.12 11.90 -18.98
CA LEU A 221 -14.25 12.83 -20.11
C LEU A 221 -14.27 12.10 -21.46
N GLY A 222 -13.58 10.98 -21.57
CA GLY A 222 -13.60 10.11 -22.75
C GLY A 222 -14.97 9.48 -22.99
N ASP A 223 -15.65 9.08 -21.93
CA ASP A 223 -17.00 8.49 -22.00
C ASP A 223 -18.07 9.53 -22.36
N LEU A 224 -17.88 10.81 -21.99
CA LEU A 224 -18.79 11.92 -22.37
C LEU A 224 -18.73 12.31 -23.86
N LYS A 225 -17.67 11.89 -24.58
CA LYS A 225 -17.48 12.18 -26.01
C LYS A 225 -17.96 11.06 -26.93
N ARG A 226 -18.47 9.97 -26.38
CA ARG A 226 -19.10 8.85 -27.11
C ARG A 226 -20.60 8.90 -27.00
#